data_a558a560bda87aca52f107e749d19086
#
_entry.id   a558a560bda87aca52f107e749d19086
#
_cell.length_a   1.000
_cell.length_b   1.000
_cell.length_c   1.000
_cell.angle_alpha   90.00
_cell.angle_beta   90.00
_cell.angle_gamma   90.00
#
_symmetry.space_group_name_H-M   'P 1'
#
loop_
_entity.id
_entity.type
_entity.pdbx_description
1 polymer ?
#
loop_
_entity_poly.entity_id
_entity_poly.type
_entity_poly.pdbx_seq_one_letter_code
_entity_poly.pdbx_strand_id
1 'polypeptide(L)'
;MPKKTKTSSFGVSKREGHDSSEFYNRSLFNSLAPEAKGTPAEPQAALPLDSWADRVYCCSSEKMPIPANSVALAFTSPPYNVGKDYDDNMSLEEYLALIQNVGREVYRVLCPGGRYVVNIANLGRKPYIPLHAHFYKAHTDVGFLPMGEIIWQKGKGASGSCAWGSWMSAKAPRLRDLHEYLLVFTKGIFARPDKGESDISREEFMESTLSIWQIPPESAKKVGHPAPFPVALAARVIKLYSYVNDVVLDPFSGSGTTCAAAKSLHRHYVGFDTSPEYCALANKRLTETNEDFHQRVTE
;
A
#
# COMPACT_ATOMS: atom_id res chain seq x y z
N MET A 1 6.10 20.74 -35.91
CA MET A 1 5.74 19.69 -34.93
C MET A 1 7.00 19.25 -34.21
N PRO A 2 7.06 19.19 -32.88
CA PRO A 2 8.23 18.66 -32.19
C PRO A 2 8.45 17.20 -32.61
N LYS A 3 9.69 16.82 -32.91
CA LYS A 3 10.03 15.44 -33.25
C LYS A 3 9.75 14.54 -32.03
N LYS A 4 8.86 13.56 -32.20
CA LYS A 4 8.63 12.51 -31.17
C LYS A 4 9.93 11.80 -30.88
N THR A 5 10.32 11.68 -29.63
CA THR A 5 11.49 10.93 -29.18
C THR A 5 11.09 9.48 -28.92
N LYS A 6 11.86 8.53 -29.44
CA LYS A 6 11.70 7.10 -29.14
C LYS A 6 12.25 6.81 -27.75
N THR A 7 11.53 6.02 -26.95
CA THR A 7 12.06 5.46 -25.70
C THR A 7 13.07 4.36 -25.99
N SER A 8 14.15 4.33 -25.22
CA SER A 8 14.94 3.13 -25.03
C SER A 8 14.24 2.18 -24.04
N SER A 9 14.71 0.94 -23.95
CA SER A 9 14.12 -0.10 -23.06
C SER A 9 14.09 0.25 -21.56
N PHE A 10 14.78 1.28 -21.11
CA PHE A 10 14.88 1.71 -19.71
C PHE A 10 14.59 3.19 -19.50
N GLY A 11 13.76 3.80 -20.25
CA GLY A 11 13.42 5.13 -19.90
C GLY A 11 13.32 6.13 -21.00
N VAL A 12 13.05 7.30 -20.56
CA VAL A 12 12.71 8.47 -21.34
C VAL A 12 13.95 9.31 -21.50
N SER A 13 14.47 9.38 -22.72
CA SER A 13 15.60 10.25 -23.01
C SER A 13 15.24 11.74 -23.00
N LYS A 14 13.98 12.07 -23.30
CA LYS A 14 13.40 13.43 -23.26
C LYS A 14 11.93 13.36 -22.85
N ARG A 15 11.46 14.33 -22.06
CA ARG A 15 10.10 14.38 -21.55
C ARG A 15 9.08 14.94 -22.55
N GLU A 16 9.49 15.93 -23.35
CA GLU A 16 8.60 16.58 -24.31
C GLU A 16 8.51 15.78 -25.60
N GLY A 17 7.29 15.54 -26.07
CA GLY A 17 7.01 14.80 -27.28
C GLY A 17 7.33 13.30 -27.20
N HIS A 18 7.42 12.76 -25.99
CA HIS A 18 7.70 11.36 -25.76
C HIS A 18 6.54 10.47 -26.22
N ASP A 19 6.85 9.44 -26.99
CA ASP A 19 5.92 8.41 -27.42
C ASP A 19 6.51 7.02 -27.13
N SER A 20 5.91 6.30 -26.19
CA SER A 20 6.34 4.96 -25.74
C SER A 20 5.55 3.83 -26.38
N SER A 21 4.63 4.11 -27.33
CA SER A 21 3.76 3.13 -27.94
C SER A 21 4.52 1.95 -28.58
N GLU A 22 5.62 2.20 -29.28
CA GLU A 22 6.44 1.13 -29.86
C GLU A 22 7.02 0.17 -28.81
N PHE A 23 7.30 0.68 -27.60
CA PHE A 23 7.79 -0.14 -26.50
C PHE A 23 6.68 -1.06 -25.94
N TYR A 24 5.49 -0.50 -25.70
CA TYR A 24 4.36 -1.25 -25.14
C TYR A 24 3.64 -2.15 -26.14
N ASN A 25 3.81 -1.92 -27.46
CA ASN A 25 3.25 -2.79 -28.51
C ASN A 25 4.03 -4.11 -28.73
N ARG A 26 4.98 -4.44 -27.85
CA ARG A 26 5.72 -5.71 -27.93
C ARG A 26 4.90 -6.86 -27.33
N SER A 27 5.13 -8.07 -27.84
CA SER A 27 4.45 -9.28 -27.37
C SER A 27 4.60 -9.55 -25.86
N LEU A 28 5.69 -9.10 -25.26
CA LEU A 28 5.88 -9.16 -23.79
C LEU A 28 4.74 -8.46 -23.03
N PHE A 29 4.25 -7.31 -23.53
CA PHE A 29 3.18 -6.55 -22.89
C PHE A 29 1.79 -6.99 -23.34
N ASN A 30 1.67 -7.53 -24.56
CA ASN A 30 0.38 -7.98 -25.11
C ASN A 30 -0.20 -9.19 -24.36
N SER A 31 0.62 -9.93 -23.61
CA SER A 31 0.18 -11.06 -22.77
C SER A 31 -0.28 -10.62 -21.37
N LEU A 32 -0.02 -9.38 -20.98
CA LEU A 32 -0.51 -8.82 -19.72
C LEU A 32 -1.98 -8.45 -19.88
N ALA A 33 -2.74 -8.59 -18.81
CA ALA A 33 -4.18 -8.28 -18.84
C ALA A 33 -4.40 -6.90 -19.46
N PRO A 34 -5.23 -6.80 -20.51
CA PRO A 34 -5.56 -5.49 -21.10
C PRO A 34 -6.24 -4.64 -20.03
N GLU A 35 -5.99 -3.32 -20.08
CA GLU A 35 -6.85 -2.38 -19.35
C GLU A 35 -8.30 -2.79 -19.59
N ALA A 36 -9.04 -2.98 -18.51
CA ALA A 36 -10.47 -3.20 -18.65
C ALA A 36 -10.99 -1.98 -19.43
N LYS A 37 -11.52 -2.20 -20.64
CA LYS A 37 -12.26 -1.15 -21.35
C LYS A 37 -13.47 -0.87 -20.46
N GLY A 38 -13.28 0.09 -19.52
CA GLY A 38 -14.23 0.35 -18.48
C GLY A 38 -15.56 0.76 -19.07
N THR A 39 -16.52 -0.13 -19.00
CA THR A 39 -17.90 0.31 -18.89
C THR A 39 -17.98 0.99 -17.53
N PRO A 40 -18.36 2.28 -17.44
CA PRO A 40 -18.62 2.90 -16.16
C PRO A 40 -19.59 1.99 -15.42
N ALA A 41 -19.22 1.53 -14.22
CA ALA A 41 -20.18 0.81 -13.39
C ALA A 41 -21.40 1.71 -13.23
N GLU A 42 -22.58 1.17 -13.46
CA GLU A 42 -23.82 1.92 -13.21
C GLU A 42 -23.75 2.49 -11.79
N PRO A 43 -24.09 3.77 -11.61
CA PRO A 43 -24.04 4.39 -10.30
C PRO A 43 -25.03 3.66 -9.40
N GLN A 44 -24.53 2.76 -8.55
CA GLN A 44 -25.30 2.29 -7.41
C GLN A 44 -25.62 3.53 -6.56
N ALA A 45 -26.87 3.63 -6.07
CA ALA A 45 -27.27 4.70 -5.19
C ALA A 45 -26.22 4.83 -4.06
N ALA A 46 -25.45 5.91 -4.10
CA ALA A 46 -24.35 6.12 -3.18
C ALA A 46 -24.92 6.25 -1.77
N LEU A 47 -24.54 5.36 -0.86
CA LEU A 47 -24.87 5.53 0.56
C LEU A 47 -24.22 6.83 1.04
N PRO A 48 -24.89 7.59 1.92
CA PRO A 48 -24.30 8.78 2.52
C PRO A 48 -22.95 8.45 3.17
N LEU A 49 -21.94 9.26 2.91
CA LEU A 49 -20.56 9.00 3.32
C LEU A 49 -20.44 8.83 4.85
N ASP A 50 -21.15 9.64 5.61
CA ASP A 50 -21.24 9.61 7.07
C ASP A 50 -21.81 8.31 7.65
N SER A 51 -22.52 7.54 6.82
CA SER A 51 -23.09 6.26 7.24
C SER A 51 -22.05 5.14 7.35
N TRP A 52 -20.89 5.24 6.65
CA TRP A 52 -19.92 4.15 6.57
C TRP A 52 -18.45 4.60 6.65
N ALA A 53 -18.11 5.85 6.37
CA ALA A 53 -16.74 6.37 6.45
C ALA A 53 -16.40 6.94 7.85
N ASP A 54 -15.17 7.34 8.05
CA ASP A 54 -14.59 7.93 9.26
C ASP A 54 -14.74 7.06 10.51
N ARG A 55 -14.53 5.74 10.31
CA ARG A 55 -14.62 4.75 11.40
C ARG A 55 -13.69 3.56 11.22
N VAL A 56 -13.46 2.86 12.33
CA VAL A 56 -12.78 1.57 12.37
C VAL A 56 -13.79 0.49 12.70
N TYR A 57 -13.92 -0.50 11.83
CA TYR A 57 -14.79 -1.65 12.00
C TYR A 57 -14.03 -2.77 12.71
N CYS A 58 -14.62 -3.31 13.79
CA CYS A 58 -14.07 -4.47 14.50
C CYS A 58 -14.63 -5.77 13.91
N CYS A 59 -14.17 -6.13 12.73
CA CYS A 59 -14.57 -7.34 12.01
C CYS A 59 -13.55 -7.68 10.91
N SER A 60 -13.67 -8.89 10.32
CA SER A 60 -12.83 -9.30 9.19
C SER A 60 -13.08 -8.43 7.96
N SER A 61 -12.00 -8.04 7.30
CA SER A 61 -12.03 -7.35 6.00
C SER A 61 -12.28 -8.27 4.79
N GLU A 62 -12.47 -9.57 5.00
CA GLU A 62 -12.90 -10.48 3.94
C GLU A 62 -14.32 -10.21 3.44
N LYS A 63 -15.12 -9.43 4.20
CA LYS A 63 -16.45 -8.95 3.82
C LYS A 63 -16.70 -7.56 4.39
N MET A 64 -16.47 -6.53 3.59
CA MET A 64 -16.56 -5.14 4.03
C MET A 64 -17.98 -4.58 3.85
N PRO A 65 -18.64 -4.05 4.92
CA PRO A 65 -19.96 -3.43 4.82
C PRO A 65 -19.89 -1.99 4.28
N ILE A 66 -19.14 -1.78 3.22
CA ILE A 66 -18.97 -0.48 2.55
C ILE A 66 -19.30 -0.60 1.07
N PRO A 67 -19.71 0.50 0.41
CA PRO A 67 -20.13 0.47 -0.98
C PRO A 67 -19.02 0.05 -1.95
N ALA A 68 -19.38 -0.58 -3.05
CA ALA A 68 -18.48 -0.82 -4.17
C ALA A 68 -18.09 0.51 -4.85
N ASN A 69 -16.86 0.59 -5.39
CA ASN A 69 -16.34 1.76 -6.11
C ASN A 69 -16.38 3.07 -5.29
N SER A 70 -16.16 3.00 -3.98
CA SER A 70 -16.27 4.13 -3.04
C SER A 70 -14.93 4.56 -2.44
N VAL A 71 -13.88 3.77 -2.61
CA VAL A 71 -12.55 4.00 -2.04
C VAL A 71 -11.57 4.40 -3.13
N ALA A 72 -10.80 5.44 -2.89
CA ALA A 72 -9.79 5.93 -3.84
C ALA A 72 -8.43 5.26 -3.67
N LEU A 73 -8.04 5.01 -2.42
CA LEU A 73 -6.77 4.40 -2.04
C LEU A 73 -7.01 3.37 -0.94
N ALA A 74 -6.47 2.17 -1.12
CA ALA A 74 -6.24 1.23 -0.02
C ALA A 74 -4.74 1.18 0.27
N PHE A 75 -4.35 1.36 1.54
CA PHE A 75 -2.98 1.22 2.00
C PHE A 75 -2.93 0.40 3.28
N THR A 76 -2.13 -0.65 3.29
CA THR A 76 -2.06 -1.59 4.41
C THR A 76 -0.70 -2.26 4.55
N SER A 77 -0.46 -2.78 5.76
CA SER A 77 0.59 -3.77 6.05
C SER A 77 -0.09 -4.95 6.74
N PRO A 78 -0.40 -6.04 6.01
CA PRO A 78 -1.09 -7.19 6.60
C PRO A 78 -0.23 -7.90 7.65
N PRO A 79 -0.81 -8.70 8.56
CA PRO A 79 -0.07 -9.50 9.53
C PRO A 79 0.91 -10.44 8.79
N TYR A 80 2.14 -10.59 9.34
CA TYR A 80 3.21 -11.34 8.64
C TYR A 80 3.22 -12.83 8.96
N ASN A 81 2.31 -13.30 9.83
CA ASN A 81 2.24 -14.72 10.26
C ASN A 81 3.60 -15.25 10.79
N VAL A 82 4.24 -14.49 11.66
CA VAL A 82 5.60 -14.78 12.20
C VAL A 82 5.60 -15.13 13.68
N GLY A 83 4.46 -15.56 14.24
CA GLY A 83 4.30 -15.93 15.65
C GLY A 83 4.20 -14.73 16.59
N LYS A 84 3.58 -13.66 16.15
CA LYS A 84 3.13 -12.54 17.00
C LYS A 84 1.81 -12.92 17.67
N ASP A 85 1.45 -12.21 18.73
CA ASP A 85 0.25 -12.47 19.53
C ASP A 85 -1.07 -12.40 18.74
N TYR A 86 -1.02 -11.83 17.54
CA TYR A 86 -2.15 -11.70 16.61
C TYR A 86 -2.09 -12.65 15.40
N ASP A 87 -1.11 -13.57 15.36
CA ASP A 87 -0.93 -14.51 14.24
C ASP A 87 -1.58 -15.87 14.55
N ASP A 88 -2.41 -16.40 13.65
CA ASP A 88 -3.12 -17.69 13.80
C ASP A 88 -2.30 -18.92 13.39
N ASN A 89 -0.98 -18.81 13.25
CA ASN A 89 -0.09 -19.90 12.80
C ASN A 89 -0.57 -20.60 11.53
N MET A 90 -0.99 -19.81 10.55
CA MET A 90 -1.47 -20.30 9.26
C MET A 90 -0.33 -20.90 8.43
N SER A 91 -0.64 -21.90 7.62
CA SER A 91 0.23 -22.30 6.51
C SER A 91 0.38 -21.17 5.49
N LEU A 92 1.40 -21.24 4.63
CA LEU A 92 1.57 -20.24 3.56
C LEU A 92 0.35 -20.20 2.63
N GLU A 93 -0.26 -21.35 2.36
CA GLU A 93 -1.44 -21.44 1.49
C GLU A 93 -2.66 -20.76 2.11
N GLU A 94 -2.95 -21.05 3.38
CA GLU A 94 -4.04 -20.39 4.14
C GLU A 94 -3.83 -18.89 4.25
N TYR A 95 -2.59 -18.45 4.53
CA TYR A 95 -2.25 -17.05 4.60
C TYR A 95 -2.48 -16.34 3.25
N LEU A 96 -2.03 -16.95 2.14
CA LEU A 96 -2.25 -16.37 0.81
C LEU A 96 -3.73 -16.39 0.40
N ALA A 97 -4.50 -17.37 0.86
CA ALA A 97 -5.95 -17.40 0.65
C ALA A 97 -6.65 -16.24 1.37
N LEU A 98 -6.28 -15.95 2.63
CA LEU A 98 -6.74 -14.78 3.37
C LEU A 98 -6.42 -13.47 2.60
N ILE A 99 -5.15 -13.29 2.19
CA ILE A 99 -4.72 -12.12 1.43
C ILE A 99 -5.51 -11.96 0.13
N GLN A 100 -5.79 -13.07 -0.55
CA GLN A 100 -6.57 -13.06 -1.79
C GLN A 100 -8.05 -12.74 -1.55
N ASN A 101 -8.66 -13.24 -0.45
CA ASN A 101 -10.04 -12.93 -0.08
C ASN A 101 -10.19 -11.43 0.25
N VAL A 102 -9.31 -10.91 1.10
CA VAL A 102 -9.28 -9.47 1.39
C VAL A 102 -9.00 -8.66 0.12
N GLY A 103 -8.09 -9.12 -0.74
CA GLY A 103 -7.82 -8.50 -2.04
C GLY A 103 -9.06 -8.39 -2.93
N ARG A 104 -9.95 -9.41 -2.96
CA ARG A 104 -11.22 -9.36 -3.71
C ARG A 104 -12.15 -8.27 -3.16
N GLU A 105 -12.24 -8.14 -1.85
CA GLU A 105 -13.06 -7.09 -1.22
C GLU A 105 -12.47 -5.70 -1.47
N VAL A 106 -11.14 -5.54 -1.34
CA VAL A 106 -10.47 -4.28 -1.71
C VAL A 106 -10.74 -3.96 -3.19
N TYR A 107 -10.65 -4.95 -4.09
CA TYR A 107 -10.96 -4.75 -5.50
C TYR A 107 -12.40 -4.31 -5.72
N ARG A 108 -13.37 -4.89 -4.99
CA ARG A 108 -14.78 -4.51 -5.06
C ARG A 108 -15.00 -3.05 -4.67
N VAL A 109 -14.41 -2.62 -3.55
CA VAL A 109 -14.66 -1.29 -2.98
C VAL A 109 -13.83 -0.17 -3.61
N LEU A 110 -12.68 -0.46 -4.21
CA LEU A 110 -11.88 0.54 -4.93
C LEU A 110 -12.65 1.07 -6.14
N CYS A 111 -12.54 2.37 -6.38
CA CYS A 111 -13.01 3.00 -7.63
C CYS A 111 -12.12 2.58 -8.81
N PRO A 112 -12.61 2.64 -10.07
CA PRO A 112 -11.76 2.43 -11.25
C PRO A 112 -10.55 3.37 -11.24
N GLY A 113 -9.35 2.82 -11.45
CA GLY A 113 -8.10 3.57 -11.34
C GLY A 113 -7.65 3.90 -9.92
N GLY A 114 -8.42 3.49 -8.90
CA GLY A 114 -8.00 3.57 -7.49
C GLY A 114 -6.77 2.72 -7.21
N ARG A 115 -5.99 3.10 -6.20
CA ARG A 115 -4.72 2.44 -5.87
C ARG A 115 -4.87 1.50 -4.68
N TYR A 116 -4.18 0.37 -4.77
CA TYR A 116 -3.94 -0.51 -3.63
C TYR A 116 -2.44 -0.62 -3.40
N VAL A 117 -1.98 -0.19 -2.24
CA VAL A 117 -0.56 -0.25 -1.85
C VAL A 117 -0.42 -1.19 -0.67
N VAL A 118 0.42 -2.21 -0.82
CA VAL A 118 0.64 -3.23 0.21
C VAL A 118 2.09 -3.18 0.66
N ASN A 119 2.30 -2.85 1.94
CA ASN A 119 3.62 -2.94 2.55
C ASN A 119 3.87 -4.36 3.06
N ILE A 120 4.96 -4.98 2.62
CA ILE A 120 5.32 -6.35 3.00
C ILE A 120 6.83 -6.57 3.05
N ALA A 121 7.29 -7.32 4.05
CA ALA A 121 8.64 -7.85 4.12
C ALA A 121 8.68 -9.31 3.68
N ASN A 122 9.81 -9.74 3.13
CA ASN A 122 10.06 -11.15 2.93
C ASN A 122 10.49 -11.83 4.25
N LEU A 123 10.20 -13.10 4.39
CA LEU A 123 10.36 -13.82 5.65
C LEU A 123 11.38 -14.95 5.55
N GLY A 124 11.86 -15.33 6.73
CA GLY A 124 12.69 -16.52 6.88
C GLY A 124 14.10 -16.39 6.32
N ARG A 125 14.87 -17.47 6.48
CA ARG A 125 16.22 -17.62 5.93
C ARG A 125 16.49 -19.09 5.56
N LYS A 126 15.76 -20.00 6.16
CA LYS A 126 15.85 -21.44 5.95
C LYS A 126 14.49 -22.10 6.23
N PRO A 127 13.58 -22.09 5.25
CA PRO A 127 13.65 -21.49 3.92
C PRO A 127 13.47 -19.95 3.96
N TYR A 128 13.83 -19.28 2.86
CA TYR A 128 13.46 -17.91 2.57
C TYR A 128 12.14 -17.89 1.80
N ILE A 129 11.20 -17.07 2.25
CA ILE A 129 9.87 -16.93 1.64
C ILE A 129 9.78 -15.57 0.98
N PRO A 130 9.78 -15.48 -0.34
CA PRO A 130 9.67 -14.21 -1.07
C PRO A 130 8.20 -13.75 -1.12
N LEU A 131 7.66 -13.28 0.02
CA LEU A 131 6.26 -12.91 0.12
C LEU A 131 5.84 -11.87 -0.91
N HIS A 132 6.71 -10.92 -1.26
CA HIS A 132 6.42 -9.92 -2.29
C HIS A 132 6.02 -10.56 -3.63
N ALA A 133 6.69 -11.65 -4.05
CA ALA A 133 6.37 -12.35 -5.28
C ALA A 133 5.04 -13.11 -5.19
N HIS A 134 4.77 -13.75 -4.05
CA HIS A 134 3.49 -14.41 -3.80
C HIS A 134 2.33 -13.39 -3.79
N PHE A 135 2.54 -12.22 -3.20
CA PHE A 135 1.54 -11.17 -3.15
C PHE A 135 1.25 -10.58 -4.53
N TYR A 136 2.27 -10.39 -5.39
CA TYR A 136 2.02 -10.00 -6.78
C TYR A 136 1.09 -10.99 -7.46
N LYS A 137 1.38 -12.29 -7.34
CA LYS A 137 0.53 -13.33 -7.94
C LYS A 137 -0.87 -13.31 -7.35
N ALA A 138 -1.01 -13.29 -6.03
CA ALA A 138 -2.31 -13.29 -5.36
C ALA A 138 -3.21 -12.13 -5.83
N HIS A 139 -2.64 -10.92 -5.96
CA HIS A 139 -3.39 -9.74 -6.37
C HIS A 139 -3.68 -9.70 -7.87
N THR A 140 -2.75 -10.15 -8.72
CA THR A 140 -3.01 -10.27 -10.16
C THR A 140 -4.06 -11.34 -10.47
N ASP A 141 -4.11 -12.42 -9.72
CA ASP A 141 -5.16 -13.45 -9.83
C ASP A 141 -6.56 -12.90 -9.45
N VAL A 142 -6.63 -11.89 -8.59
CA VAL A 142 -7.87 -11.14 -8.28
C VAL A 142 -8.29 -10.21 -9.43
N GLY A 143 -7.35 -9.77 -10.25
CA GLY A 143 -7.59 -8.86 -11.37
C GLY A 143 -6.97 -7.47 -11.22
N PHE A 144 -6.14 -7.26 -10.19
CA PHE A 144 -5.39 -6.01 -10.07
C PHE A 144 -4.31 -5.90 -11.16
N LEU A 145 -4.09 -4.70 -11.65
CA LEU A 145 -2.99 -4.38 -12.56
C LEU A 145 -1.79 -3.87 -11.75
N PRO A 146 -0.60 -4.50 -11.86
CA PRO A 146 0.61 -3.99 -11.22
C PRO A 146 1.00 -2.62 -11.77
N MET A 147 1.37 -1.69 -10.86
CA MET A 147 1.83 -0.34 -11.20
C MET A 147 3.32 -0.13 -10.93
N GLY A 148 3.94 -1.05 -10.20
CA GLY A 148 5.34 -1.00 -9.80
C GLY A 148 5.53 -1.35 -8.34
N GLU A 149 6.74 -1.14 -7.85
CA GLU A 149 7.08 -1.33 -6.44
C GLU A 149 7.98 -0.22 -5.94
N ILE A 150 7.88 0.05 -4.65
CA ILE A 150 8.73 0.99 -3.94
C ILE A 150 9.49 0.20 -2.87
N ILE A 151 10.79 0.42 -2.79
CA ILE A 151 11.65 -0.14 -1.74
C ILE A 151 11.68 0.87 -0.59
N TRP A 152 11.01 0.53 0.51
CA TRP A 152 11.14 1.30 1.74
C TRP A 152 12.40 0.88 2.49
N GLN A 153 13.45 1.70 2.42
CA GLN A 153 14.69 1.52 3.14
C GLN A 153 14.59 2.13 4.53
N LYS A 154 14.75 1.31 5.57
CA LYS A 154 14.58 1.68 6.99
C LYS A 154 15.73 2.50 7.58
N GLY A 155 16.70 2.92 6.78
CA GLY A 155 17.85 3.73 7.18
C GLY A 155 19.16 2.96 7.20
N LYS A 156 20.28 3.68 7.38
CA LYS A 156 21.62 3.10 7.50
C LYS A 156 21.76 2.46 8.87
N GLY A 157 22.18 1.20 8.92
CA GLY A 157 22.57 0.58 10.17
C GLY A 157 21.42 0.25 11.12
N ALA A 158 20.20 0.04 10.60
CA ALA A 158 19.22 -0.67 11.40
C ALA A 158 19.94 -1.89 11.95
N SER A 159 20.18 -1.87 13.26
CA SER A 159 20.88 -2.92 13.98
C SER A 159 20.02 -4.18 13.96
N GLY A 160 19.97 -4.79 12.79
CA GLY A 160 19.39 -6.09 12.63
C GLY A 160 20.06 -7.03 13.61
N SER A 161 19.37 -8.06 14.04
CA SER A 161 19.95 -9.11 14.85
C SER A 161 21.32 -9.49 14.31
N CYS A 162 22.30 -9.74 15.17
CA CYS A 162 23.65 -10.19 14.83
C CYS A 162 23.69 -11.58 14.17
N ALA A 163 22.63 -11.97 13.48
CA ALA A 163 22.50 -13.26 12.82
C ALA A 163 23.22 -13.27 11.45
N TRP A 164 24.54 -13.12 11.49
CA TRP A 164 25.41 -13.08 10.30
C TRP A 164 25.45 -14.41 9.52
N GLY A 165 24.99 -15.51 10.11
CA GLY A 165 25.29 -16.83 9.62
C GLY A 165 26.74 -17.22 9.89
N SER A 166 27.50 -17.61 8.86
CA SER A 166 28.95 -17.78 9.00
C SER A 166 29.63 -16.42 8.92
N TRP A 167 30.40 -16.08 9.96
CA TRP A 167 31.17 -14.84 9.98
C TRP A 167 32.39 -14.95 9.07
N MET A 168 32.56 -13.95 8.20
CA MET A 168 33.68 -13.85 7.24
C MET A 168 33.98 -15.15 6.44
N SER A 169 32.96 -15.96 6.18
CA SER A 169 33.07 -17.24 5.49
C SER A 169 31.95 -17.44 4.48
N ALA A 170 32.29 -17.94 3.32
CA ALA A 170 31.34 -18.27 2.26
C ALA A 170 30.46 -19.48 2.59
N LYS A 171 30.67 -20.17 3.72
CA LYS A 171 29.95 -21.39 4.11
C LYS A 171 28.44 -21.18 4.20
N ALA A 172 27.98 -20.10 4.82
CA ALA A 172 26.56 -19.78 4.98
C ALA A 172 26.34 -18.33 5.48
N PRO A 173 26.83 -17.29 4.76
CA PRO A 173 26.55 -15.92 5.13
C PRO A 173 25.06 -15.63 5.02
N ARG A 174 24.51 -14.76 5.86
CA ARG A 174 23.10 -14.35 5.81
C ARG A 174 22.97 -12.89 5.45
N LEU A 175 22.05 -12.59 4.55
CA LEU A 175 21.66 -11.21 4.25
C LEU A 175 20.86 -10.65 5.44
N ARG A 176 21.07 -9.36 5.73
CA ARG A 176 20.32 -8.61 6.73
C ARG A 176 19.40 -7.65 5.99
N ASP A 177 18.10 -7.85 6.11
CA ASP A 177 17.13 -7.03 5.41
C ASP A 177 17.05 -5.64 6.07
N LEU A 178 17.23 -4.63 5.25
CA LEU A 178 17.14 -3.21 5.63
C LEU A 178 15.95 -2.53 4.97
N HIS A 179 15.09 -3.30 4.32
CA HIS A 179 13.99 -2.75 3.53
C HIS A 179 12.72 -3.61 3.64
N GLU A 180 11.62 -3.00 3.26
CA GLU A 180 10.36 -3.64 2.93
C GLU A 180 9.91 -3.19 1.54
N TYR A 181 8.90 -3.85 0.99
CA TYR A 181 8.35 -3.58 -0.33
C TYR A 181 6.97 -2.93 -0.17
N LEU A 182 6.73 -1.84 -0.91
CA LEU A 182 5.39 -1.34 -1.14
C LEU A 182 5.00 -1.75 -2.56
N LEU A 183 4.12 -2.73 -2.66
CA LEU A 183 3.60 -3.21 -3.93
C LEU A 183 2.44 -2.34 -4.34
N VAL A 184 2.50 -1.74 -5.54
CA VAL A 184 1.50 -0.79 -6.01
C VAL A 184 0.67 -1.42 -7.11
N PHE A 185 -0.65 -1.41 -6.91
CA PHE A 185 -1.64 -1.95 -7.82
C PHE A 185 -2.71 -0.91 -8.16
N THR A 186 -3.43 -1.14 -9.27
CA THR A 186 -4.62 -0.36 -9.63
C THR A 186 -5.76 -1.28 -10.04
N LYS A 187 -7.01 -0.78 -9.92
CA LYS A 187 -8.22 -1.46 -10.37
C LYS A 187 -8.58 -1.08 -11.79
N GLY A 188 -8.51 -2.04 -12.70
CA GLY A 188 -9.10 -2.01 -14.05
C GLY A 188 -8.44 -1.07 -15.04
N ILE A 189 -8.09 0.14 -14.67
CA ILE A 189 -7.47 1.17 -15.52
C ILE A 189 -6.27 1.83 -14.81
N PHE A 190 -5.31 2.33 -15.60
CA PHE A 190 -4.08 2.91 -15.03
C PHE A 190 -4.25 4.35 -14.52
N ALA A 191 -5.17 5.12 -15.07
CA ALA A 191 -5.42 6.49 -14.66
C ALA A 191 -6.82 6.63 -14.05
N ARG A 192 -6.93 7.39 -12.95
CA ARG A 192 -8.24 7.76 -12.40
C ARG A 192 -8.96 8.68 -13.37
N PRO A 193 -10.27 8.44 -13.66
CA PRO A 193 -11.05 9.30 -14.54
C PRO A 193 -11.47 10.61 -13.87
N ASP A 194 -11.63 10.59 -12.54
CA ASP A 194 -12.02 11.74 -11.74
C ASP A 194 -10.83 12.67 -11.44
N LYS A 195 -11.14 13.90 -11.11
CA LYS A 195 -10.19 14.92 -10.71
C LYS A 195 -10.57 15.43 -9.33
N GLY A 196 -9.56 15.72 -8.51
CA GLY A 196 -9.70 16.27 -7.18
C GLY A 196 -8.59 17.27 -6.87
N GLU A 197 -8.64 17.83 -5.69
CA GLU A 197 -7.59 18.71 -5.18
C GLU A 197 -6.38 17.86 -4.72
N SER A 198 -5.20 18.21 -5.22
CA SER A 198 -3.94 17.58 -4.85
C SER A 198 -3.14 18.54 -3.95
N ASP A 199 -2.78 18.06 -2.77
CA ASP A 199 -2.02 18.81 -1.75
C ASP A 199 -0.54 18.38 -1.67
N ILE A 200 -0.07 17.58 -2.62
CA ILE A 200 1.36 17.24 -2.72
C ILE A 200 2.13 18.38 -3.37
N SER A 201 3.19 18.87 -2.72
CA SER A 201 4.07 19.86 -3.30
C SER A 201 4.89 19.28 -4.46
N ARG A 202 5.52 20.18 -5.24
CA ARG A 202 6.40 19.75 -6.33
C ARG A 202 7.58 18.93 -5.82
N GLU A 203 8.19 19.35 -4.74
CA GLU A 203 9.33 18.73 -4.09
C GLU A 203 8.97 17.35 -3.55
N GLU A 204 7.86 17.24 -2.82
CA GLU A 204 7.31 15.96 -2.33
C GLU A 204 6.99 15.01 -3.48
N PHE A 205 6.40 15.51 -4.57
CA PHE A 205 6.08 14.69 -5.75
C PHE A 205 7.36 14.15 -6.40
N MET A 206 8.39 14.97 -6.57
CA MET A 206 9.66 14.56 -7.16
C MET A 206 10.37 13.48 -6.34
N GLU A 207 10.30 13.56 -5.01
CA GLU A 207 10.83 12.53 -4.11
C GLU A 207 9.96 11.29 -4.07
N SER A 208 8.64 11.46 -4.00
CA SER A 208 7.70 10.35 -3.86
C SER A 208 7.56 9.49 -5.12
N THR A 209 7.95 10.01 -6.28
CA THR A 209 7.99 9.25 -7.54
C THR A 209 9.29 8.46 -7.75
N LEU A 210 10.23 8.52 -6.81
CA LEU A 210 11.38 7.63 -6.79
C LEU A 210 10.98 6.24 -6.26
N SER A 211 11.60 5.20 -6.78
CA SER A 211 11.30 3.81 -6.37
C SER A 211 12.03 3.38 -5.09
N ILE A 212 12.83 4.24 -4.47
CA ILE A 212 13.51 3.98 -3.18
C ILE A 212 13.19 5.13 -2.23
N TRP A 213 12.54 4.80 -1.11
CA TRP A 213 12.22 5.75 -0.06
C TRP A 213 13.04 5.46 1.19
N GLN A 214 13.73 6.47 1.70
CA GLN A 214 14.49 6.39 2.95
C GLN A 214 13.66 7.06 4.06
N ILE A 215 12.97 6.25 4.85
CA ILE A 215 12.14 6.71 5.96
C ILE A 215 12.52 5.90 7.19
N PRO A 216 12.92 6.54 8.32
CA PRO A 216 13.24 5.83 9.55
C PRO A 216 12.03 5.02 10.07
N PRO A 217 12.26 3.83 10.64
CA PRO A 217 11.17 3.04 11.23
C PRO A 217 10.63 3.71 12.50
N GLU A 218 9.36 3.49 12.79
CA GLU A 218 8.73 3.95 14.03
C GLU A 218 9.09 3.03 15.19
N SER A 219 9.08 3.58 16.41
CA SER A 219 9.35 2.80 17.62
C SER A 219 8.07 2.07 18.09
N ALA A 220 8.11 0.73 18.10
CA ALA A 220 7.01 -0.10 18.61
C ALA A 220 6.57 0.29 20.03
N LYS A 221 7.52 0.69 20.91
CA LYS A 221 7.24 1.12 22.29
C LYS A 221 6.42 2.41 22.36
N LYS A 222 6.57 3.32 21.38
CA LYS A 222 5.82 4.58 21.35
C LYS A 222 4.38 4.41 20.86
N VAL A 223 4.13 3.41 20.03
CA VAL A 223 2.83 3.24 19.35
C VAL A 223 1.95 2.20 20.04
N GLY A 224 2.51 1.36 20.92
CA GLY A 224 1.77 0.27 21.57
C GLY A 224 1.37 -0.87 20.61
N HIS A 225 2.03 -0.96 19.45
CA HIS A 225 1.81 -2.00 18.43
C HIS A 225 3.14 -2.65 18.06
N PRO A 226 3.23 -3.97 17.93
CA PRO A 226 4.50 -4.69 17.76
C PRO A 226 5.22 -4.44 16.44
N ALA A 227 4.55 -3.94 15.42
CA ALA A 227 5.14 -3.68 14.10
C ALA A 227 4.49 -2.48 13.37
N PRO A 228 4.52 -1.25 13.95
CA PRO A 228 3.94 -0.10 13.27
C PRO A 228 4.88 0.37 12.15
N PHE A 229 4.33 0.66 10.99
CA PHE A 229 5.04 1.49 10.03
C PHE A 229 4.93 2.98 10.41
N PRO A 230 5.91 3.83 10.03
CA PRO A 230 5.90 5.24 10.41
C PRO A 230 4.75 6.01 9.74
N VAL A 231 4.21 7.00 10.45
CA VAL A 231 3.17 7.89 9.93
C VAL A 231 3.64 8.59 8.65
N ALA A 232 4.91 8.98 8.57
CA ALA A 232 5.51 9.59 7.38
C ALA A 232 5.41 8.69 6.13
N LEU A 233 5.49 7.36 6.30
CA LEU A 233 5.29 6.42 5.19
C LEU A 233 3.84 6.45 4.69
N ALA A 234 2.88 6.40 5.62
CA ALA A 234 1.46 6.50 5.29
C ALA A 234 1.12 7.83 4.62
N ALA A 235 1.62 8.93 5.16
CA ALA A 235 1.40 10.26 4.61
C ALA A 235 1.91 10.40 3.18
N ARG A 236 3.11 9.88 2.91
CA ARG A 236 3.70 9.91 1.55
C ARG A 236 2.85 9.09 0.55
N VAL A 237 2.38 7.90 0.94
CA VAL A 237 1.49 7.10 0.11
C VAL A 237 0.16 7.81 -0.14
N ILE A 238 -0.45 8.39 0.90
CA ILE A 238 -1.74 9.08 0.83
C ILE A 238 -1.66 10.31 -0.08
N LYS A 239 -0.67 11.18 0.12
CA LYS A 239 -0.47 12.37 -0.74
C LYS A 239 -0.20 12.01 -2.20
N LEU A 240 0.57 10.94 -2.45
CA LEU A 240 0.93 10.53 -3.82
C LEU A 240 -0.24 9.92 -4.58
N TYR A 241 -1.16 9.21 -3.90
CA TYR A 241 -2.15 8.35 -4.55
C TYR A 241 -3.61 8.71 -4.25
N SER A 242 -3.87 9.79 -3.50
CA SER A 242 -5.24 10.26 -3.23
C SER A 242 -5.35 11.78 -3.30
N TYR A 243 -6.55 12.26 -3.57
CA TYR A 243 -6.93 13.67 -3.48
C TYR A 243 -7.48 14.00 -2.09
N VAL A 244 -7.53 15.30 -1.75
CA VAL A 244 -8.24 15.79 -0.57
C VAL A 244 -9.72 15.35 -0.64
N ASN A 245 -10.29 14.97 0.49
CA ASN A 245 -11.64 14.39 0.62
C ASN A 245 -11.85 12.99 -0.01
N ASP A 246 -10.82 12.35 -0.56
CA ASP A 246 -10.92 10.95 -0.95
C ASP A 246 -11.07 10.04 0.28
N VAL A 247 -11.62 8.84 0.06
CA VAL A 247 -11.67 7.79 1.10
C VAL A 247 -10.44 6.90 0.99
N VAL A 248 -9.73 6.76 2.11
CA VAL A 248 -8.58 5.88 2.31
C VAL A 248 -8.98 4.68 3.17
N LEU A 249 -8.69 3.48 2.70
CA LEU A 249 -8.99 2.21 3.36
C LEU A 249 -7.72 1.55 3.91
N ASP A 250 -7.80 1.03 5.13
CA ASP A 250 -6.81 0.08 5.64
C ASP A 250 -7.51 -1.22 6.08
N PRO A 251 -7.42 -2.31 5.29
CA PRO A 251 -8.07 -3.58 5.61
C PRO A 251 -7.44 -4.35 6.77
N PHE A 252 -6.27 -3.93 7.28
CA PHE A 252 -5.59 -4.51 8.44
C PHE A 252 -5.06 -3.37 9.32
N SER A 253 -5.97 -2.56 9.86
CA SER A 253 -5.65 -1.23 10.39
C SER A 253 -4.79 -1.24 11.66
N GLY A 254 -4.77 -2.33 12.42
CA GLY A 254 -4.01 -2.42 13.65
C GLY A 254 -4.26 -1.23 14.57
N SER A 255 -3.21 -0.51 14.93
CA SER A 255 -3.29 0.72 15.74
C SER A 255 -3.78 1.96 14.99
N GLY A 256 -4.28 1.85 13.75
CA GLY A 256 -4.91 2.92 12.98
C GLY A 256 -3.95 3.94 12.37
N THR A 257 -2.71 3.58 12.04
CA THR A 257 -1.72 4.53 11.49
C THR A 257 -2.17 5.14 10.17
N THR A 258 -2.67 4.32 9.24
CA THR A 258 -3.20 4.80 7.94
C THR A 258 -4.41 5.71 8.15
N CYS A 259 -5.35 5.31 9.00
CA CYS A 259 -6.56 6.09 9.28
C CYS A 259 -6.24 7.45 9.90
N ALA A 260 -5.31 7.48 10.87
CA ALA A 260 -4.87 8.71 11.51
C ALA A 260 -4.14 9.65 10.52
N ALA A 261 -3.28 9.10 9.65
CA ALA A 261 -2.63 9.88 8.60
C ALA A 261 -3.64 10.43 7.58
N ALA A 262 -4.62 9.63 7.17
CA ALA A 262 -5.69 10.06 6.26
C ALA A 262 -6.49 11.22 6.85
N LYS A 263 -6.93 11.09 8.11
CA LYS A 263 -7.65 12.14 8.83
C LYS A 263 -6.86 13.43 8.91
N SER A 264 -5.57 13.37 9.27
CA SER A 264 -4.73 14.57 9.41
C SER A 264 -4.41 15.24 8.07
N LEU A 265 -4.53 14.51 6.97
CA LEU A 265 -4.37 15.01 5.60
C LEU A 265 -5.71 15.35 4.93
N HIS A 266 -6.79 15.51 5.69
CA HIS A 266 -8.12 15.84 5.17
C HIS A 266 -8.67 14.81 4.17
N ARG A 267 -8.40 13.52 4.41
CA ARG A 267 -9.05 12.41 3.73
C ARG A 267 -10.01 11.73 4.70
N HIS A 268 -11.10 11.22 4.17
CA HIS A 268 -11.92 10.27 4.90
C HIS A 268 -11.18 8.95 5.05
N TYR A 269 -11.51 8.17 6.07
CA TYR A 269 -10.85 6.91 6.35
C TYR A 269 -11.83 5.77 6.68
N VAL A 270 -11.39 4.56 6.40
CA VAL A 270 -12.06 3.34 6.86
C VAL A 270 -10.98 2.35 7.27
N GLY A 271 -11.07 1.83 8.50
CA GLY A 271 -10.16 0.80 9.00
C GLY A 271 -10.91 -0.48 9.32
N PHE A 272 -10.25 -1.63 9.18
CA PHE A 272 -10.74 -2.93 9.63
C PHE A 272 -9.69 -3.63 10.46
N ASP A 273 -10.10 -4.21 11.58
CA ASP A 273 -9.27 -5.11 12.37
C ASP A 273 -10.17 -6.12 13.10
N THR A 274 -9.67 -7.33 13.34
CA THR A 274 -10.42 -8.37 14.07
C THR A 274 -10.21 -8.28 15.57
N SER A 275 -9.15 -7.61 16.04
CA SER A 275 -8.84 -7.45 17.46
C SER A 275 -9.61 -6.26 18.06
N PRO A 276 -10.49 -6.49 19.06
CA PRO A 276 -11.15 -5.41 19.80
C PRO A 276 -10.15 -4.45 20.47
N GLU A 277 -9.00 -4.95 20.90
CA GLU A 277 -7.96 -4.14 21.54
C GLU A 277 -7.34 -3.16 20.53
N TYR A 278 -6.99 -3.62 19.33
CA TYR A 278 -6.46 -2.75 18.28
C TYR A 278 -7.52 -1.77 17.76
N CYS A 279 -8.78 -2.19 17.63
CA CYS A 279 -9.88 -1.28 17.29
C CYS A 279 -10.04 -0.17 18.34
N ALA A 280 -9.98 -0.50 19.62
CA ALA A 280 -10.05 0.49 20.70
C ALA A 280 -8.84 1.45 20.67
N LEU A 281 -7.62 0.92 20.44
CA LEU A 281 -6.40 1.71 20.32
C LEU A 281 -6.46 2.66 19.12
N ALA A 282 -6.91 2.17 17.96
CA ALA A 282 -7.10 2.99 16.76
C ALA A 282 -8.09 4.11 16.98
N ASN A 283 -9.26 3.82 17.58
CA ASN A 283 -10.28 4.82 17.88
C ASN A 283 -9.76 5.88 18.88
N LYS A 284 -9.04 5.47 19.94
CA LYS A 284 -8.40 6.39 20.87
C LYS A 284 -7.42 7.31 20.12
N ARG A 285 -6.54 6.76 19.30
CA ARG A 285 -5.58 7.54 18.52
C ARG A 285 -6.25 8.52 17.56
N LEU A 286 -7.36 8.13 16.94
CA LEU A 286 -8.15 8.99 16.06
C LEU A 286 -8.82 10.15 16.80
N THR A 287 -9.18 10.00 18.08
CA THR A 287 -9.69 11.11 18.91
C THR A 287 -8.58 12.04 19.40
N GLU A 288 -7.38 11.51 19.62
CA GLU A 288 -6.19 12.26 20.09
C GLU A 288 -5.38 12.88 18.93
N THR A 289 -5.77 12.68 17.67
CA THR A 289 -5.12 13.26 16.50
C THR A 289 -5.34 14.76 16.50
N ASN A 290 -4.34 15.52 16.97
CA ASN A 290 -4.30 16.95 17.15
C ASN A 290 -3.14 17.57 16.35
N GLU A 291 -2.85 18.85 16.59
CA GLU A 291 -1.81 19.61 15.87
C GLU A 291 -0.42 18.94 15.87
N ASP A 292 -0.02 18.29 16.97
CA ASP A 292 1.26 17.59 17.09
C ASP A 292 1.36 16.39 16.13
N PHE A 293 0.24 15.71 15.86
CA PHE A 293 0.20 14.62 14.90
C PHE A 293 0.27 15.15 13.47
N HIS A 294 -0.42 16.26 13.18
CA HIS A 294 -0.36 16.92 11.88
C HIS A 294 1.07 17.35 11.54
N GLN A 295 1.82 17.89 12.50
CA GLN A 295 3.22 18.27 12.30
C GLN A 295 4.10 17.07 11.93
N ARG A 296 3.92 15.92 12.56
CA ARG A 296 4.66 14.66 12.22
C ARG A 296 4.32 14.08 10.85
N VAL A 297 3.19 14.46 10.30
CA VAL A 297 2.73 14.03 8.97
C VAL A 297 3.30 14.93 7.88
N THR A 298 3.62 16.20 8.23
CA THR A 298 4.09 17.22 7.30
C THR A 298 5.60 17.46 7.33
N GLU A 299 6.31 16.99 8.39
CA GLU A 299 7.78 16.90 8.48
C GLU A 299 8.32 15.61 7.84
#